data_4826ddcb4c70bc3c36072b3ad506eb47
#
_entry.id   4826ddcb4c70bc3c36072b3ad506eb47
#
_cell.length_a   1.000
_cell.length_b   1.000
_cell.length_c   1.000
_cell.angle_alpha   90.00
_cell.angle_beta   90.00
_cell.angle_gamma   90.00
#
_symmetry.space_group_name_H-M   'P 1'
#
loop_
_entity.id
_entity.type
_entity.pdbx_description
1 polymer ?
#
loop_
_entity_poly.entity_id
_entity_poly.type
_entity_poly.pdbx_seq_one_letter_code
_entity_poly.pdbx_strand_id
1 'polypeptide(L)'
;VGGGIGWGREHAWEEDIAKKMEKSKKAFAGNEIKGKKLGVIGLGAIGCEVANAAAALGMEVYGYDPFISVNAAWMLSRSVKHIMDVNTIYKDCDYITVHVPLLDSTKEMINKDAFDQMKDGVVILNYARDLLVNDDDMAEALKCGKVKKYITDFPNAKTSAMEGVIATPHLGASTEESEDNCAVMAADELKDYLENGNIKNSVNYPACDMGMQRLSEKSVGSQFLVAQPGSDDEAK
;
A
#
# COMPACT_ATOMS: atom_id res chain seq x y z
N VAL A 1 -16.80 9.77 9.57
CA VAL A 1 -16.70 9.58 11.02
C VAL A 1 -16.01 10.78 11.66
N GLY A 2 -14.80 11.20 11.21
CA GLY A 2 -14.05 12.30 11.83
C GLY A 2 -14.82 13.62 11.97
N GLY A 3 -15.50 14.06 10.91
CA GLY A 3 -16.34 15.27 10.96
C GLY A 3 -17.47 15.19 11.96
N GLY A 4 -18.13 14.02 12.10
CA GLY A 4 -19.18 13.81 13.10
C GLY A 4 -18.66 13.83 14.54
N ILE A 5 -17.42 13.32 14.76
CA ILE A 5 -16.79 13.40 16.09
C ILE A 5 -16.47 14.85 16.45
N GLY A 6 -15.90 15.63 15.52
CA GLY A 6 -15.61 17.06 15.71
C GLY A 6 -16.89 17.82 16.04
N TRP A 7 -17.91 17.68 15.20
CA TRP A 7 -19.21 18.30 15.42
C TRP A 7 -19.82 17.96 16.79
N GLY A 8 -19.75 16.67 17.18
CA GLY A 8 -20.28 16.23 18.48
C GLY A 8 -19.54 16.86 19.66
N ARG A 9 -18.22 17.06 19.55
CA ARG A 9 -17.41 17.75 20.59
C ARG A 9 -17.73 19.24 20.67
N GLU A 10 -17.89 19.91 19.54
CA GLU A 10 -18.22 21.33 19.47
C GLU A 10 -19.59 21.65 20.08
N HIS A 11 -20.54 20.71 20.00
CA HIS A 11 -21.92 20.88 20.50
C HIS A 11 -22.20 20.10 21.80
N ALA A 12 -21.16 19.58 22.47
CA ALA A 12 -21.31 18.72 23.66
C ALA A 12 -22.01 19.38 24.85
N TRP A 13 -22.03 20.71 24.91
CA TRP A 13 -22.57 21.51 25.99
C TRP A 13 -24.05 21.91 25.82
N GLU A 14 -24.66 21.50 24.71
CA GLU A 14 -26.05 21.85 24.42
C GLU A 14 -27.01 20.87 25.08
N GLU A 15 -28.06 21.38 25.77
CA GLU A 15 -29.03 20.55 26.49
C GLU A 15 -29.75 19.52 25.60
N ASP A 16 -29.97 19.87 24.31
CA ASP A 16 -30.66 19.03 23.32
C ASP A 16 -29.72 18.26 22.37
N ILE A 17 -28.46 18.03 22.78
CA ILE A 17 -27.41 17.44 21.89
C ILE A 17 -27.87 16.15 21.21
N ALA A 18 -28.57 15.25 21.92
CA ALA A 18 -29.02 13.97 21.35
C ALA A 18 -30.00 14.17 20.18
N LYS A 19 -30.94 15.11 20.29
CA LYS A 19 -31.87 15.42 19.20
C LYS A 19 -31.19 16.11 18.03
N LYS A 20 -30.22 16.99 18.32
CA LYS A 20 -29.45 17.70 17.29
C LYS A 20 -28.53 16.74 16.54
N MET A 21 -27.87 15.81 17.24
CA MET A 21 -27.06 14.74 16.60
C MET A 21 -27.92 13.90 15.66
N GLU A 22 -29.10 13.48 16.08
CA GLU A 22 -29.97 12.67 15.22
C GLU A 22 -30.44 13.44 13.97
N LYS A 23 -30.73 14.73 14.08
CA LYS A 23 -31.05 15.58 12.92
C LYS A 23 -29.87 15.81 12.01
N SER A 24 -28.65 15.95 12.56
CA SER A 24 -27.45 16.29 11.82
C SER A 24 -26.78 15.07 11.18
N LYS A 25 -27.14 13.84 11.57
CA LYS A 25 -26.49 12.61 11.10
C LYS A 25 -26.43 12.47 9.58
N LYS A 26 -27.43 13.01 8.86
CA LYS A 26 -27.47 12.96 7.39
C LYS A 26 -26.29 13.70 6.74
N ALA A 27 -25.78 14.77 7.39
CA ALA A 27 -24.62 15.52 6.89
C ALA A 27 -23.30 14.70 6.95
N PHE A 28 -23.28 13.66 7.78
CA PHE A 28 -22.13 12.78 7.98
C PHE A 28 -22.31 11.40 7.35
N ALA A 29 -23.34 11.23 6.53
CA ALA A 29 -23.59 9.99 5.81
C ALA A 29 -22.40 9.69 4.87
N GLY A 30 -21.85 8.48 4.99
CA GLY A 30 -20.79 7.98 4.13
C GLY A 30 -21.31 6.97 3.11
N ASN A 31 -20.39 6.37 2.38
CA ASN A 31 -20.68 5.28 1.46
C ASN A 31 -20.27 3.94 2.08
N GLU A 32 -21.02 2.89 1.80
CA GLU A 32 -20.59 1.54 2.12
C GLU A 32 -19.44 1.13 1.19
N ILE A 33 -18.49 0.35 1.73
CA ILE A 33 -17.38 -0.20 0.94
C ILE A 33 -17.70 -1.60 0.40
N LYS A 34 -18.64 -2.32 1.02
CA LYS A 34 -19.08 -3.65 0.56
C LYS A 34 -19.59 -3.58 -0.88
N GLY A 35 -19.09 -4.45 -1.74
CA GLY A 35 -19.42 -4.49 -3.16
C GLY A 35 -18.78 -3.38 -4.01
N LYS A 36 -17.97 -2.50 -3.41
CA LYS A 36 -17.17 -1.53 -4.17
C LYS A 36 -15.88 -2.18 -4.64
N LYS A 37 -15.33 -1.67 -5.73
CA LYS A 37 -14.10 -2.17 -6.34
C LYS A 37 -12.89 -1.40 -5.81
N LEU A 38 -11.93 -2.15 -5.24
CA LEU A 38 -10.63 -1.62 -4.82
C LEU A 38 -9.55 -2.11 -5.76
N GLY A 39 -8.84 -1.19 -6.39
CA GLY A 39 -7.60 -1.47 -7.10
C GLY A 39 -6.41 -1.36 -6.15
N VAL A 40 -5.61 -2.42 -6.08
CA VAL A 40 -4.36 -2.46 -5.31
C VAL A 40 -3.20 -2.53 -6.30
N ILE A 41 -2.40 -1.46 -6.37
CA ILE A 41 -1.23 -1.36 -7.24
C ILE A 41 0.02 -1.60 -6.39
N GLY A 42 0.68 -2.73 -6.63
CA GLY A 42 1.77 -3.25 -5.81
C GLY A 42 1.27 -4.26 -4.78
N LEU A 43 1.69 -5.52 -4.93
CA LEU A 43 1.31 -6.66 -4.09
C LEU A 43 2.53 -7.20 -3.32
N GLY A 44 3.31 -6.29 -2.74
CA GLY A 44 4.32 -6.61 -1.73
C GLY A 44 3.68 -6.94 -0.38
N ALA A 45 4.47 -6.93 0.69
CA ALA A 45 3.99 -7.27 2.04
C ALA A 45 2.76 -6.45 2.45
N ILE A 46 2.79 -5.12 2.28
CA ILE A 46 1.68 -4.23 2.67
C ILE A 46 0.50 -4.41 1.71
N GLY A 47 0.74 -4.41 0.39
CA GLY A 47 -0.34 -4.52 -0.60
C GLY A 47 -1.13 -5.81 -0.50
N CYS A 48 -0.49 -6.94 -0.16
CA CYS A 48 -1.17 -8.21 0.08
C CYS A 48 -2.09 -8.14 1.30
N GLU A 49 -1.64 -7.57 2.41
CA GLU A 49 -2.45 -7.40 3.62
C GLU A 49 -3.66 -6.49 3.37
N VAL A 50 -3.46 -5.38 2.67
CA VAL A 50 -4.55 -4.47 2.30
C VAL A 50 -5.56 -5.17 1.39
N ALA A 51 -5.09 -5.92 0.39
CA ALA A 51 -5.96 -6.67 -0.52
C ALA A 51 -6.80 -7.72 0.23
N ASN A 52 -6.18 -8.48 1.13
CA ASN A 52 -6.85 -9.50 1.94
C ASN A 52 -7.86 -8.89 2.90
N ALA A 53 -7.49 -7.82 3.60
CA ALA A 53 -8.38 -7.11 4.52
C ALA A 53 -9.60 -6.51 3.78
N ALA A 54 -9.39 -5.89 2.64
CA ALA A 54 -10.47 -5.33 1.82
C ALA A 54 -11.43 -6.43 1.30
N ALA A 55 -10.89 -7.57 0.86
CA ALA A 55 -11.69 -8.71 0.47
C ALA A 55 -12.53 -9.25 1.63
N ALA A 56 -11.96 -9.35 2.83
CA ALA A 56 -12.67 -9.77 4.04
C ALA A 56 -13.79 -8.78 4.44
N LEU A 57 -13.62 -7.49 4.15
CA LEU A 57 -14.66 -6.46 4.34
C LEU A 57 -15.72 -6.45 3.23
N GLY A 58 -15.64 -7.36 2.27
CA GLY A 58 -16.62 -7.55 1.21
C GLY A 58 -16.45 -6.63 0.00
N MET A 59 -15.26 -6.06 -0.21
CA MET A 59 -14.92 -5.35 -1.45
C MET A 59 -14.57 -6.34 -2.57
N GLU A 60 -14.77 -5.94 -3.82
CA GLU A 60 -14.18 -6.61 -4.97
C GLU A 60 -12.76 -6.08 -5.18
N VAL A 61 -11.76 -6.92 -4.97
CA VAL A 61 -10.35 -6.50 -5.01
C VAL A 61 -9.70 -6.88 -6.34
N TYR A 62 -9.07 -5.89 -6.97
CA TYR A 62 -8.31 -5.99 -8.22
C TYR A 62 -6.83 -5.73 -7.90
N GLY A 63 -6.00 -6.75 -7.97
CA GLY A 63 -4.58 -6.67 -7.65
C GLY A 63 -3.72 -6.60 -8.92
N TYR A 64 -2.82 -5.62 -9.00
CA TYR A 64 -1.86 -5.46 -10.07
C TYR A 64 -0.45 -5.36 -9.50
N ASP A 65 0.41 -6.27 -9.89
CA ASP A 65 1.86 -6.22 -9.66
C ASP A 65 2.58 -7.08 -10.70
N PRO A 66 3.30 -6.50 -11.66
CA PRO A 66 4.01 -7.26 -12.68
C PRO A 66 5.23 -8.00 -12.13
N PHE A 67 5.65 -7.72 -10.90
CA PHE A 67 6.84 -8.28 -10.25
C PHE A 67 6.49 -9.08 -8.98
N ILE A 68 5.23 -9.50 -8.83
CA ILE A 68 4.79 -10.23 -7.64
C ILE A 68 5.65 -11.46 -7.39
N SER A 69 6.14 -11.62 -6.16
CA SER A 69 6.86 -12.83 -5.78
C SER A 69 5.90 -14.02 -5.61
N VAL A 70 6.43 -15.23 -5.79
CA VAL A 70 5.67 -16.46 -5.57
C VAL A 70 5.09 -16.50 -4.15
N ASN A 71 5.90 -16.12 -3.15
CA ASN A 71 5.46 -16.10 -1.75
C ASN A 71 4.32 -15.11 -1.53
N ALA A 72 4.40 -13.91 -2.08
CA ALA A 72 3.33 -12.92 -2.00
C ALA A 72 2.03 -13.43 -2.66
N ALA A 73 2.16 -14.08 -3.83
CA ALA A 73 1.01 -14.66 -4.51
C ALA A 73 0.31 -15.76 -3.68
N TRP A 74 1.07 -16.57 -2.92
CA TRP A 74 0.52 -17.57 -2.01
C TRP A 74 -0.20 -16.97 -0.79
N MET A 75 0.15 -15.76 -0.39
CA MET A 75 -0.50 -15.07 0.73
C MET A 75 -1.82 -14.39 0.34
N LEU A 76 -2.06 -14.18 -0.95
CA LEU A 76 -3.27 -13.52 -1.44
C LEU A 76 -4.50 -14.42 -1.31
N SER A 77 -5.61 -13.83 -0.86
CA SER A 77 -6.93 -14.45 -0.93
C SER A 77 -7.29 -14.81 -2.37
N ARG A 78 -7.90 -15.96 -2.58
CA ARG A 78 -8.39 -16.42 -3.90
C ARG A 78 -9.47 -15.51 -4.49
N SER A 79 -10.09 -14.66 -3.69
CA SER A 79 -11.08 -13.68 -4.14
C SER A 79 -10.46 -12.44 -4.78
N VAL A 80 -9.16 -12.21 -4.60
CA VAL A 80 -8.44 -11.11 -5.27
C VAL A 80 -8.27 -11.45 -6.74
N LYS A 81 -8.74 -10.55 -7.61
CA LYS A 81 -8.65 -10.72 -9.06
C LYS A 81 -7.28 -10.23 -9.55
N HIS A 82 -6.54 -11.12 -10.19
CA HIS A 82 -5.26 -10.76 -10.82
C HIS A 82 -5.50 -9.92 -12.08
N ILE A 83 -4.91 -8.74 -12.12
CA ILE A 83 -5.01 -7.79 -13.23
C ILE A 83 -3.66 -7.69 -13.93
N MET A 84 -3.65 -7.88 -15.25
CA MET A 84 -2.44 -7.83 -16.08
C MET A 84 -2.13 -6.43 -16.63
N ASP A 85 -3.12 -5.55 -16.68
CA ASP A 85 -3.01 -4.18 -17.20
C ASP A 85 -3.57 -3.20 -16.15
N VAL A 86 -2.73 -2.31 -15.66
CA VAL A 86 -3.09 -1.30 -14.66
C VAL A 86 -4.23 -0.40 -15.12
N ASN A 87 -4.39 -0.20 -16.42
CA ASN A 87 -5.50 0.58 -16.98
C ASN A 87 -6.88 -0.02 -16.64
N THR A 88 -6.96 -1.33 -16.43
CA THR A 88 -8.18 -1.98 -15.94
C THR A 88 -8.53 -1.49 -14.54
N ILE A 89 -7.54 -1.32 -13.66
CA ILE A 89 -7.75 -0.74 -12.33
C ILE A 89 -8.26 0.69 -12.44
N TYR A 90 -7.63 1.51 -13.28
CA TYR A 90 -8.06 2.90 -13.48
C TYR A 90 -9.52 2.97 -13.93
N LYS A 91 -9.92 2.19 -14.92
CA LYS A 91 -11.27 2.19 -15.48
C LYS A 91 -12.36 1.66 -14.56
N ASP A 92 -12.03 0.61 -13.79
CA ASP A 92 -13.06 -0.20 -13.14
C ASP A 92 -13.20 0.06 -11.65
N CYS A 93 -12.17 0.61 -10.97
CA CYS A 93 -12.16 0.70 -9.53
C CYS A 93 -12.78 2.01 -9.00
N ASP A 94 -13.45 1.90 -7.87
CA ASP A 94 -14.04 3.02 -7.12
C ASP A 94 -13.03 3.63 -6.13
N TYR A 95 -12.09 2.78 -5.68
CA TYR A 95 -10.97 3.11 -4.79
C TYR A 95 -9.70 2.56 -5.41
N ILE A 96 -8.61 3.32 -5.35
CA ILE A 96 -7.30 2.89 -5.81
C ILE A 96 -6.28 3.17 -4.71
N THR A 97 -5.52 2.15 -4.33
CA THR A 97 -4.44 2.27 -3.33
C THR A 97 -3.12 1.85 -3.95
N VAL A 98 -2.07 2.61 -3.63
CA VAL A 98 -0.75 2.44 -4.24
C VAL A 98 0.25 1.97 -3.18
N HIS A 99 0.97 0.86 -3.47
CA HIS A 99 1.93 0.22 -2.58
C HIS A 99 3.21 -0.18 -3.32
N VAL A 100 3.63 0.64 -4.27
CA VAL A 100 4.87 0.43 -5.04
C VAL A 100 6.02 1.28 -4.49
N PRO A 101 7.28 0.86 -4.66
CA PRO A 101 8.42 1.70 -4.35
C PRO A 101 8.48 2.90 -5.30
N LEU A 102 9.12 3.98 -4.86
CA LEU A 102 9.44 5.11 -5.72
C LEU A 102 10.67 4.79 -6.57
N LEU A 103 10.44 4.61 -7.85
CA LEU A 103 11.44 4.37 -8.89
C LEU A 103 11.22 5.37 -10.03
N ASP A 104 12.15 5.49 -10.95
CA ASP A 104 11.96 6.34 -12.14
C ASP A 104 10.73 5.93 -12.95
N SER A 105 10.41 4.62 -12.98
CA SER A 105 9.24 4.07 -13.69
C SER A 105 7.91 4.25 -12.94
N THR A 106 7.94 4.51 -11.65
CA THR A 106 6.72 4.70 -10.82
C THR A 106 6.52 6.13 -10.38
N LYS A 107 7.53 6.98 -10.56
CA LYS A 107 7.43 8.41 -10.26
C LYS A 107 6.28 9.03 -11.05
N GLU A 108 5.39 9.73 -10.35
CA GLU A 108 4.23 10.39 -10.93
C GLU A 108 3.37 9.46 -11.81
N MET A 109 3.30 8.16 -11.45
CA MET A 109 2.47 7.20 -12.18
C MET A 109 0.98 7.52 -12.07
N ILE A 110 0.57 8.20 -11.02
CA ILE A 110 -0.78 8.74 -10.86
C ILE A 110 -0.75 10.20 -11.28
N ASN A 111 -1.06 10.44 -12.54
CA ASN A 111 -1.00 11.73 -13.22
C ASN A 111 -2.29 11.96 -14.03
N LYS A 112 -2.32 13.03 -14.82
CA LYS A 112 -3.46 13.41 -15.64
C LYS A 112 -3.93 12.27 -16.54
N ASP A 113 -3.02 11.56 -17.22
CA ASP A 113 -3.38 10.48 -18.13
C ASP A 113 -4.04 9.30 -17.39
N ALA A 114 -3.59 9.03 -16.17
CA ALA A 114 -4.22 8.04 -15.29
C ALA A 114 -5.60 8.53 -14.82
N PHE A 115 -5.72 9.79 -14.37
CA PHE A 115 -7.01 10.36 -13.94
C PHE A 115 -8.04 10.38 -15.06
N ASP A 116 -7.64 10.72 -16.30
CA ASP A 116 -8.55 10.75 -17.44
C ASP A 116 -9.22 9.38 -17.72
N GLN A 117 -8.54 8.29 -17.33
CA GLN A 117 -9.06 6.92 -17.46
C GLN A 117 -9.92 6.48 -16.26
N MET A 118 -9.78 7.13 -15.10
CA MET A 118 -10.47 6.73 -13.87
C MET A 118 -11.96 7.09 -13.91
N LYS A 119 -12.72 6.45 -13.04
CA LYS A 119 -14.12 6.83 -12.79
C LYS A 119 -14.21 8.20 -12.15
N ASP A 120 -15.28 8.94 -12.47
CA ASP A 120 -15.61 10.16 -11.75
C ASP A 120 -15.94 9.86 -10.29
N GLY A 121 -15.35 10.66 -9.40
CA GLY A 121 -15.50 10.47 -7.95
C GLY A 121 -14.68 9.33 -7.36
N VAL A 122 -13.63 8.86 -8.06
CA VAL A 122 -12.68 7.88 -7.52
C VAL A 122 -12.02 8.39 -6.23
N VAL A 123 -11.67 7.48 -5.34
CA VAL A 123 -10.91 7.77 -4.13
C VAL A 123 -9.52 7.19 -4.27
N ILE A 124 -8.51 8.03 -4.07
CA ILE A 124 -7.10 7.64 -4.16
C ILE A 124 -6.50 7.57 -2.75
N LEU A 125 -5.79 6.47 -2.47
CA LEU A 125 -5.07 6.25 -1.22
C LEU A 125 -3.59 6.06 -1.56
N ASN A 126 -2.73 6.86 -0.95
CA ASN A 126 -1.29 6.77 -1.11
C ASN A 126 -0.60 6.72 0.26
N TYR A 127 -0.32 5.52 0.71
CA TYR A 127 0.45 5.22 1.92
C TYR A 127 1.83 4.65 1.57
N ALA A 128 2.36 4.98 0.39
CA ALA A 128 3.65 4.48 -0.08
C ALA A 128 4.72 5.57 -0.14
N ARG A 129 4.61 6.52 -1.08
CA ARG A 129 5.57 7.65 -1.24
C ARG A 129 4.85 8.83 -1.91
N ASP A 130 5.23 10.06 -1.55
CA ASP A 130 4.60 11.30 -2.07
C ASP A 130 4.72 11.44 -3.59
N LEU A 131 5.92 11.25 -4.15
CA LEU A 131 6.19 11.44 -5.57
C LEU A 131 5.60 10.36 -6.52
N LEU A 132 4.79 9.43 -6.02
CA LEU A 132 4.02 8.51 -6.87
C LEU A 132 2.83 9.19 -7.52
N VAL A 133 2.38 10.31 -6.97
CA VAL A 133 1.25 11.10 -7.44
C VAL A 133 1.76 12.46 -7.91
N ASN A 134 1.32 12.92 -9.08
CA ASN A 134 1.58 14.29 -9.52
C ASN A 134 0.62 15.24 -8.79
N ASP A 135 1.16 16.15 -7.98
CA ASP A 135 0.37 17.03 -7.13
C ASP A 135 -0.46 18.06 -7.90
N ASP A 136 0.06 18.57 -9.03
CA ASP A 136 -0.68 19.54 -9.84
C ASP A 136 -1.89 18.90 -10.52
N ASP A 137 -1.70 17.73 -11.08
CA ASP A 137 -2.76 16.94 -11.70
C ASP A 137 -3.79 16.48 -10.65
N MET A 138 -3.35 16.13 -9.43
CA MET A 138 -4.24 15.79 -8.33
C MET A 138 -5.09 17.00 -7.91
N ALA A 139 -4.50 18.19 -7.82
CA ALA A 139 -5.24 19.40 -7.50
C ALA A 139 -6.38 19.68 -8.51
N GLU A 140 -6.08 19.55 -9.79
CA GLU A 140 -7.11 19.72 -10.86
C GLU A 140 -8.16 18.60 -10.82
N ALA A 141 -7.74 17.35 -10.57
CA ALA A 141 -8.65 16.21 -10.47
C ALA A 141 -9.62 16.32 -9.28
N LEU A 142 -9.15 16.83 -8.14
CA LEU A 142 -10.00 17.14 -6.98
C LEU A 142 -10.97 18.28 -7.29
N LYS A 143 -10.48 19.36 -7.91
CA LYS A 143 -11.28 20.54 -8.24
C LYS A 143 -12.40 20.26 -9.23
N CYS A 144 -12.14 19.45 -10.24
CA CYS A 144 -13.17 19.07 -11.24
C CYS A 144 -14.07 17.91 -10.78
N GLY A 145 -13.81 17.29 -9.62
CA GLY A 145 -14.59 16.18 -9.08
C GLY A 145 -14.26 14.81 -9.69
N LYS A 146 -13.23 14.71 -10.52
CA LYS A 146 -12.70 13.42 -11.01
C LYS A 146 -12.24 12.57 -9.84
N VAL A 147 -11.50 13.14 -8.90
CA VAL A 147 -11.14 12.55 -7.63
C VAL A 147 -12.02 13.13 -6.51
N LYS A 148 -12.72 12.27 -5.79
CA LYS A 148 -13.58 12.68 -4.67
C LYS A 148 -12.79 12.99 -3.41
N LYS A 149 -11.77 12.18 -3.13
CA LYS A 149 -10.87 12.32 -1.98
C LYS A 149 -9.50 11.75 -2.32
N TYR A 150 -8.48 12.42 -1.84
CA TYR A 150 -7.11 11.92 -1.81
C TYR A 150 -6.65 11.76 -0.36
N ILE A 151 -6.25 10.56 0.01
CA ILE A 151 -5.80 10.21 1.36
C ILE A 151 -4.32 9.86 1.28
N THR A 152 -3.49 10.51 2.10
CA THR A 152 -2.05 10.27 2.13
C THR A 152 -1.47 10.46 3.53
N ASP A 153 -0.40 9.73 3.83
CA ASP A 153 0.43 9.93 5.01
C ASP A 153 1.82 10.52 4.69
N PHE A 154 1.97 11.03 3.46
CA PHE A 154 3.11 11.83 3.00
C PHE A 154 2.68 13.25 2.62
N PRO A 155 2.13 14.04 3.57
CA PRO A 155 1.69 15.39 3.27
C PRO A 155 2.87 16.31 2.99
N ASN A 156 2.69 17.16 2.00
CA ASN A 156 3.57 18.30 1.73
C ASN A 156 2.77 19.61 1.80
N ALA A 157 3.43 20.75 1.66
CA ALA A 157 2.79 22.06 1.76
C ALA A 157 1.66 22.24 0.72
N LYS A 158 1.80 21.63 -0.45
CA LYS A 158 0.85 21.73 -1.55
C LYS A 158 -0.38 20.83 -1.29
N THR A 159 -0.15 19.57 -1.01
CA THR A 159 -1.23 18.60 -0.76
C THR A 159 -2.03 18.92 0.49
N SER A 160 -1.37 19.44 1.54
CA SER A 160 -2.05 19.84 2.79
C SER A 160 -3.01 21.02 2.61
N ALA A 161 -2.82 21.85 1.58
CA ALA A 161 -3.67 23.00 1.28
C ALA A 161 -4.85 22.65 0.33
N MET A 162 -4.87 21.46 -0.26
CA MET A 162 -5.91 21.07 -1.23
C MET A 162 -7.19 20.68 -0.53
N GLU A 163 -8.32 21.25 -0.96
CA GLU A 163 -9.63 20.78 -0.54
C GLU A 163 -9.86 19.36 -1.06
N GLY A 164 -10.34 18.48 -0.19
CA GLY A 164 -10.58 17.07 -0.57
C GLY A 164 -9.44 16.13 -0.18
N VAL A 165 -8.28 16.65 0.21
CA VAL A 165 -7.19 15.85 0.77
C VAL A 165 -7.44 15.54 2.25
N ILE A 166 -7.14 14.32 2.64
CA ILE A 166 -7.05 13.89 4.04
C ILE A 166 -5.61 13.48 4.28
N ALA A 167 -4.87 14.36 4.94
CA ALA A 167 -3.49 14.11 5.29
C ALA A 167 -3.38 13.59 6.73
N THR A 168 -2.61 12.54 6.92
CA THR A 168 -2.28 11.98 8.24
C THR A 168 -0.77 11.97 8.43
N PRO A 169 -0.27 11.97 9.67
CA PRO A 169 1.13 11.71 9.92
C PRO A 169 1.50 10.28 9.49
N HIS A 170 2.74 10.08 9.08
CA HIS A 170 3.28 8.77 8.70
C HIS A 170 3.55 7.93 9.97
N LEU A 171 2.51 7.34 10.54
CA LEU A 171 2.56 6.59 11.81
C LEU A 171 2.38 5.08 11.65
N GLY A 172 2.44 4.55 10.44
CA GLY A 172 2.16 3.13 10.15
C GLY A 172 2.99 2.14 10.96
N ALA A 173 4.23 2.47 11.30
CA ALA A 173 5.12 1.65 12.09
C ALA A 173 5.47 2.29 13.47
N SER A 174 4.81 3.37 13.86
CA SER A 174 5.13 4.12 15.08
C SER A 174 4.23 3.68 16.25
N THR A 175 4.35 2.41 16.64
CA THR A 175 3.75 1.86 17.86
C THR A 175 4.82 1.20 18.70
N GLU A 176 4.61 1.13 20.03
CA GLU A 176 5.54 0.45 20.94
C GLU A 176 5.80 -0.98 20.50
N GLU A 177 4.74 -1.71 20.14
CA GLU A 177 4.85 -3.10 19.68
C GLU A 177 5.64 -3.22 18.37
N SER A 178 5.53 -2.27 17.46
CA SER A 178 6.29 -2.29 16.20
C SER A 178 7.78 -2.07 16.44
N GLU A 179 8.14 -1.15 17.35
CA GLU A 179 9.52 -0.87 17.70
C GLU A 179 10.16 -2.07 18.40
N ASP A 180 9.47 -2.65 19.38
CA ASP A 180 9.92 -3.86 20.09
C ASP A 180 10.07 -5.05 19.14
N ASN A 181 9.08 -5.29 18.28
CA ASN A 181 9.12 -6.38 17.30
C ASN A 181 10.27 -6.19 16.30
N CYS A 182 10.52 -4.99 15.82
CA CYS A 182 11.65 -4.72 14.94
C CYS A 182 12.99 -5.04 15.59
N ALA A 183 13.16 -4.69 16.87
CA ALA A 183 14.38 -5.00 17.62
C ALA A 183 14.58 -6.50 17.79
N VAL A 184 13.53 -7.23 18.18
CA VAL A 184 13.55 -8.69 18.33
C VAL A 184 13.83 -9.37 16.99
N MET A 185 13.12 -9.00 15.93
CA MET A 185 13.32 -9.57 14.60
C MET A 185 14.75 -9.34 14.09
N ALA A 186 15.30 -8.14 14.26
CA ALA A 186 16.67 -7.84 13.85
C ALA A 186 17.70 -8.69 14.61
N ALA A 187 17.49 -8.90 15.90
CA ALA A 187 18.36 -9.76 16.72
C ALA A 187 18.27 -11.22 16.29
N ASP A 188 17.09 -11.73 16.03
CA ASP A 188 16.86 -13.11 15.59
C ASP A 188 17.44 -13.35 14.18
N GLU A 189 17.29 -12.41 13.25
CA GLU A 189 17.87 -12.49 11.90
C GLU A 189 19.40 -12.46 11.95
N LEU A 190 19.99 -11.60 12.77
CA LEU A 190 21.43 -11.54 12.97
C LEU A 190 21.95 -12.85 13.58
N LYS A 191 21.27 -13.38 14.57
CA LYS A 191 21.61 -14.68 15.20
C LYS A 191 21.53 -15.81 14.17
N ASP A 192 20.45 -15.88 13.38
CA ASP A 192 20.27 -16.91 12.35
C ASP A 192 21.38 -16.83 11.29
N TYR A 193 21.79 -15.61 10.92
CA TYR A 193 22.92 -15.41 10.01
C TYR A 193 24.25 -15.90 10.60
N LEU A 194 24.54 -15.55 11.85
CA LEU A 194 25.79 -15.93 12.51
C LEU A 194 25.89 -17.42 12.81
N GLU A 195 24.79 -18.07 13.20
CA GLU A 195 24.75 -19.47 13.59
C GLU A 195 24.53 -20.42 12.41
N ASN A 196 23.72 -20.02 11.42
CA ASN A 196 23.27 -20.89 10.35
C ASN A 196 23.67 -20.41 8.95
N GLY A 197 24.12 -19.16 8.81
CA GLY A 197 24.44 -18.53 7.52
C GLY A 197 23.22 -18.12 6.71
N ASN A 198 22.01 -18.19 7.27
CA ASN A 198 20.78 -17.77 6.58
C ASN A 198 20.75 -16.26 6.39
N ILE A 199 20.32 -15.83 5.22
CA ILE A 199 20.18 -14.41 4.89
C ILE A 199 18.69 -14.12 4.67
N LYS A 200 18.13 -13.26 5.54
CA LYS A 200 16.74 -12.81 5.47
C LYS A 200 16.71 -11.29 5.47
N ASN A 201 15.78 -10.71 4.72
CA ASN A 201 15.54 -9.25 4.70
C ASN A 201 16.78 -8.37 4.49
N SER A 202 17.82 -8.89 3.88
CA SER A 202 19.03 -8.11 3.59
C SER A 202 18.75 -7.03 2.54
N VAL A 203 19.33 -5.84 2.74
CA VAL A 203 19.15 -4.69 1.85
C VAL A 203 19.95 -4.86 0.55
N ASN A 204 21.06 -5.55 0.62
CA ASN A 204 22.07 -5.62 -0.47
C ASN A 204 22.40 -7.05 -0.88
N TYR A 205 21.70 -8.05 -0.39
CA TYR A 205 21.94 -9.44 -0.75
C TYR A 205 20.62 -10.21 -0.87
N PRO A 206 20.47 -11.13 -1.83
CA PRO A 206 19.24 -11.92 -1.96
C PRO A 206 19.07 -12.86 -0.75
N ALA A 207 17.80 -13.18 -0.43
CA ALA A 207 17.50 -14.14 0.61
C ALA A 207 18.11 -15.51 0.29
N CYS A 208 18.76 -16.12 1.27
CA CYS A 208 19.42 -17.42 1.13
C CYS A 208 19.13 -18.27 2.37
N ASP A 209 18.64 -19.49 2.13
CA ASP A 209 18.43 -20.50 3.17
C ASP A 209 19.47 -21.61 3.02
N MET A 210 20.43 -21.66 3.95
CA MET A 210 21.51 -22.63 3.94
C MET A 210 21.03 -24.06 4.25
N GLY A 211 19.89 -24.22 4.91
CA GLY A 211 19.27 -25.52 5.14
C GLY A 211 18.85 -26.22 3.85
N MET A 212 18.31 -25.47 2.89
CA MET A 212 17.98 -25.99 1.56
C MET A 212 19.22 -26.37 0.75
N GLN A 213 20.32 -25.61 0.85
CA GLN A 213 21.57 -25.94 0.18
C GLN A 213 22.16 -27.27 0.69
N ARG A 214 22.18 -27.48 2.02
CA ARG A 214 22.67 -28.73 2.61
C ARG A 214 21.87 -29.97 2.19
N LEU A 215 20.58 -29.82 1.92
CA LEU A 215 19.74 -30.90 1.41
C LEU A 215 20.03 -31.19 -0.06
N SER A 216 20.31 -30.16 -0.87
CA SER A 216 20.71 -30.35 -2.28
C SER A 216 22.08 -30.97 -2.42
N GLU A 217 23.02 -30.68 -1.51
CA GLU A 217 24.35 -31.31 -1.48
C GLU A 217 24.33 -32.81 -1.20
N LYS A 218 23.40 -33.24 -0.35
CA LYS A 218 23.22 -34.67 -0.03
C LYS A 218 22.56 -35.46 -1.17
N SER A 219 21.85 -34.81 -2.05
CA SER A 219 21.13 -35.44 -3.16
C SER A 219 21.90 -35.47 -4.49
N VAL A 220 22.95 -34.65 -4.64
CA VAL A 220 23.77 -34.59 -5.86
C VAL A 220 25.24 -34.58 -5.45
N GLY A 221 25.86 -35.75 -5.48
CA GLY A 221 27.31 -35.86 -5.33
C GLY A 221 28.00 -35.22 -6.50
N SER A 222 28.24 -33.92 -6.51
CA SER A 222 29.29 -33.24 -7.26
C SER A 222 29.18 -31.72 -7.24
N GLN A 223 30.27 -31.11 -6.92
CA GLN A 223 30.79 -29.77 -7.25
C GLN A 223 29.87 -28.57 -7.14
N PHE A 224 30.09 -27.80 -6.07
CA PHE A 224 29.59 -26.45 -5.87
C PHE A 224 30.14 -25.49 -6.91
N LEU A 225 29.26 -24.84 -7.63
CA LEU A 225 29.49 -23.50 -8.15
C LEU A 225 28.95 -22.51 -7.07
N VAL A 226 29.85 -22.01 -6.24
CA VAL A 226 29.58 -20.77 -5.50
C VAL A 226 29.35 -19.71 -6.57
N ALA A 227 28.14 -19.20 -6.70
CA ALA A 227 27.88 -18.04 -7.51
C ALA A 227 28.66 -16.88 -6.88
N GLN A 228 29.81 -16.57 -7.42
CA GLN A 228 30.48 -15.31 -7.14
C GLN A 228 29.57 -14.18 -7.65
N PRO A 229 29.40 -13.08 -6.89
CA PRO A 229 28.75 -11.90 -7.41
C PRO A 229 29.50 -11.48 -8.66
N GLY A 230 28.75 -11.37 -9.76
CA GLY A 230 29.33 -10.99 -11.04
C GLY A 230 30.06 -9.67 -10.89
N SER A 231 31.35 -9.69 -11.21
CA SER A 231 32.09 -8.50 -11.55
C SER A 231 31.45 -7.95 -12.82
N ASP A 232 30.79 -6.80 -12.71
CA ASP A 232 30.54 -5.94 -13.86
C ASP A 232 31.89 -5.52 -14.42
N ASP A 233 32.35 -6.24 -15.40
CA ASP A 233 33.43 -5.80 -16.27
C ASP A 233 32.97 -5.84 -17.72
N GLU A 234 32.82 -4.62 -18.24
CA GLU A 234 33.15 -4.14 -19.57
C GLU A 234 33.12 -5.17 -20.70
N ALA A 235 32.23 -4.94 -21.65
CA ALA A 235 32.59 -5.11 -23.04
C ALA A 235 31.72 -4.28 -23.99
N LYS A 236 32.34 -3.22 -24.48
CA LYS A 236 32.30 -2.67 -25.83
C LYS A 236 31.05 -2.84 -26.67
#